data_3c27bb9cf5e57b021eeb708b6c014871
#
_entry.id   3c27bb9cf5e57b021eeb708b6c014871
#
_cell.length_a   1.000
_cell.length_b   1.000
_cell.length_c   1.000
_cell.angle_alpha   90.00
_cell.angle_beta   90.00
_cell.angle_gamma   90.00
#
_symmetry.space_group_name_H-M   'P 1'
#
loop_
_entity.id
_entity.type
_entity.pdbx_description
1 polymer ?
#
loop_
_entity_poly.entity_id
_entity_poly.type
_entity_poly.pdbx_seq_one_letter_code
_entity_poly.pdbx_strand_id
1 'polypeptide(L)'
;MQRKEIGGMACLVLAALIWGFAFVSQVQGMDSTTPLFFGATRFTLGSISLIPLLWFRRNTIAEQERKRRVTQGKPSITLGNGAIVAMPKWTGNPIVVSITCGIVLFTASTVQQYGILYSGSAGRSGFITALYIVMTPLLAFVILRRRVHLSVIISVAISVIGFYL
;
A
#
# COMPACT_ATOMS: atom_id res chain seq x y z
N MET A 1 -7.82 -26.95 1.34
CA MET A 1 -7.74 -25.55 0.87
C MET A 1 -9.03 -25.17 0.18
N GLN A 2 -9.74 -24.18 0.68
CA GLN A 2 -11.01 -23.77 0.08
C GLN A 2 -10.74 -22.97 -1.21
N ARG A 3 -11.59 -23.13 -2.23
CA ARG A 3 -11.49 -22.40 -3.52
C ARG A 3 -11.28 -20.89 -3.38
N LYS A 4 -11.78 -20.30 -2.31
CA LYS A 4 -11.61 -18.86 -2.01
C LYS A 4 -10.18 -18.48 -1.61
N GLU A 5 -9.43 -19.37 -0.96
CA GLU A 5 -8.04 -19.14 -0.56
C GLU A 5 -7.12 -19.19 -1.78
N ILE A 6 -7.35 -20.14 -2.69
CA ILE A 6 -6.58 -20.25 -3.94
C ILE A 6 -6.78 -19.02 -4.82
N GLY A 7 -8.01 -18.52 -4.94
CA GLY A 7 -8.30 -17.28 -5.66
C GLY A 7 -7.61 -16.06 -5.06
N GLY A 8 -7.58 -15.95 -3.72
CA GLY A 8 -6.87 -14.90 -3.02
C GLY A 8 -5.35 -14.93 -3.26
N MET A 9 -4.76 -16.12 -3.20
CA MET A 9 -3.32 -16.30 -3.48
C MET A 9 -2.99 -15.96 -4.94
N ALA A 10 -3.80 -16.39 -5.89
CA ALA A 10 -3.61 -16.05 -7.30
C ALA A 10 -3.66 -14.52 -7.55
N CYS A 11 -4.60 -13.82 -6.91
CA CYS A 11 -4.68 -12.36 -6.97
C CYS A 11 -3.42 -11.68 -6.39
N LEU A 12 -2.87 -12.20 -5.29
CA LEU A 12 -1.64 -11.66 -4.70
C LEU A 12 -0.43 -11.87 -5.59
N VAL A 13 -0.28 -13.04 -6.20
CA VAL A 13 0.78 -13.32 -7.16
C VAL A 13 0.67 -12.40 -8.39
N LEU A 14 -0.55 -12.26 -8.93
CA LEU A 14 -0.78 -11.35 -10.06
C LEU A 14 -0.45 -9.90 -9.70
N ALA A 15 -0.84 -9.44 -8.54
CA ALA A 15 -0.50 -8.10 -8.05
C ALA A 15 1.01 -7.90 -7.92
N ALA A 16 1.74 -8.90 -7.40
CA ALA A 16 3.20 -8.86 -7.28
C ALA A 16 3.88 -8.80 -8.65
N LEU A 17 3.41 -9.57 -9.64
CA LEU A 17 3.92 -9.52 -11.01
C LEU A 17 3.69 -8.14 -11.64
N ILE A 18 2.47 -7.60 -11.56
CA ILE A 18 2.15 -6.27 -12.08
C ILE A 18 3.05 -5.21 -11.42
N TRP A 19 3.26 -5.30 -10.12
CA TRP A 19 4.10 -4.35 -9.41
C TRP A 19 5.57 -4.46 -9.79
N GLY A 20 6.08 -5.69 -9.98
CA GLY A 20 7.44 -5.91 -10.48
C GLY A 20 7.66 -5.29 -11.87
N PHE A 21 6.74 -5.50 -12.80
CA PHE A 21 6.78 -4.85 -14.12
C PHE A 21 6.70 -3.33 -14.04
N ALA A 22 6.00 -2.78 -13.05
CA ALA A 22 5.91 -1.33 -12.89
C ALA A 22 7.27 -0.67 -12.62
N PHE A 23 8.21 -1.34 -11.93
CA PHE A 23 9.57 -0.81 -11.75
C PHE A 23 10.35 -0.72 -13.06
N VAL A 24 10.22 -1.72 -13.92
CA VAL A 24 10.87 -1.70 -15.25
C VAL A 24 10.33 -0.55 -16.08
N SER A 25 9.01 -0.40 -16.13
CA SER A 25 8.35 0.71 -16.84
C SER A 25 8.73 2.08 -16.27
N GLN A 26 8.94 2.18 -14.96
CA GLN A 26 9.38 3.42 -14.31
C GLN A 26 10.81 3.80 -14.74
N VAL A 27 11.74 2.84 -14.79
CA VAL A 27 13.12 3.11 -15.26
C VAL A 27 13.11 3.56 -16.71
N GLN A 28 12.45 2.83 -17.61
CA GLN A 28 12.34 3.20 -19.01
C GLN A 28 11.65 4.55 -19.24
N GLY A 29 10.63 4.86 -18.44
CA GLY A 29 9.94 6.14 -18.51
C GLY A 29 10.81 7.32 -18.10
N MET A 30 11.83 7.11 -17.25
CA MET A 30 12.76 8.18 -16.86
C MET A 30 13.77 8.55 -17.94
N ASP A 31 13.97 7.71 -18.96
CA ASP A 31 14.87 8.02 -20.07
C ASP A 31 14.33 9.17 -20.96
N SER A 32 13.01 9.36 -20.98
CA SER A 32 12.35 10.32 -21.88
C SER A 32 11.52 11.39 -21.17
N THR A 33 11.32 11.28 -19.84
CA THR A 33 10.46 12.21 -19.10
C THR A 33 11.04 12.58 -17.73
N THR A 34 10.59 13.73 -17.20
CA THR A 34 11.00 14.14 -15.86
C THR A 34 10.21 13.34 -14.78
N PRO A 35 10.82 13.09 -13.60
CA PRO A 35 10.14 12.39 -12.49
C PRO A 35 8.79 12.99 -12.10
N LEU A 36 8.67 14.32 -12.11
CA LEU A 36 7.43 15.03 -11.79
C LEU A 36 6.35 14.79 -12.83
N PHE A 37 6.69 14.88 -14.12
CA PHE A 37 5.74 14.65 -15.20
C PHE A 37 5.24 13.21 -15.21
N PHE A 38 6.15 12.25 -15.05
CA PHE A 38 5.80 10.83 -14.96
C PHE A 38 4.88 10.56 -13.76
N GLY A 39 5.21 11.12 -12.59
CA GLY A 39 4.40 11.00 -11.38
C GLY A 39 3.00 11.61 -11.57
N ALA A 40 2.91 12.83 -12.10
CA ALA A 40 1.64 13.51 -12.35
C ALA A 40 0.74 12.71 -13.30
N THR A 41 1.29 12.23 -14.41
CA THR A 41 0.56 11.43 -15.40
C THR A 41 0.06 10.12 -14.79
N ARG A 42 0.91 9.41 -14.04
CA ARG A 42 0.55 8.16 -13.38
C ARG A 42 -0.58 8.35 -12.36
N PHE A 43 -0.51 9.38 -11.51
CA PHE A 43 -1.56 9.63 -10.51
C PHE A 43 -2.85 10.11 -11.17
N THR A 44 -2.78 10.91 -12.21
CA THR A 44 -3.96 11.37 -12.96
C THR A 44 -4.67 10.20 -13.63
N LEU A 45 -3.95 9.36 -14.38
CA LEU A 45 -4.51 8.17 -15.03
C LEU A 45 -5.08 7.19 -13.99
N GLY A 46 -4.38 6.98 -12.87
CA GLY A 46 -4.87 6.16 -11.76
C GLY A 46 -6.17 6.70 -11.16
N SER A 47 -6.26 8.01 -10.97
CA SER A 47 -7.47 8.67 -10.44
C SER A 47 -8.64 8.54 -11.41
N ILE A 48 -8.41 8.77 -12.69
CA ILE A 48 -9.45 8.63 -13.73
C ILE A 48 -9.96 7.18 -13.82
N SER A 49 -9.06 6.19 -13.75
CA SER A 49 -9.46 4.77 -13.80
C SER A 49 -10.22 4.31 -12.55
N LEU A 50 -10.08 5.01 -11.42
CA LEU A 50 -10.86 4.71 -10.21
C LEU A 50 -12.30 5.25 -10.27
N ILE A 51 -12.58 6.30 -11.06
CA ILE A 51 -13.91 6.93 -11.15
C ILE A 51 -15.00 5.92 -11.54
N PRO A 52 -14.88 5.14 -12.64
CA PRO A 52 -15.89 4.17 -13.00
C PRO A 52 -16.05 3.07 -11.94
N LEU A 53 -14.94 2.62 -11.33
CA LEU A 53 -15.00 1.62 -10.27
C LEU A 53 -15.77 2.12 -9.04
N LEU A 54 -15.53 3.35 -8.62
CA LEU A 54 -16.25 3.99 -7.51
C LEU A 54 -17.74 4.17 -7.86
N TRP A 55 -18.04 4.56 -9.10
CA TRP A 55 -19.41 4.74 -9.55
C TRP A 55 -20.20 3.43 -9.52
N PHE A 56 -19.62 2.32 -10.04
CA PHE A 56 -20.25 0.99 -10.00
C PHE A 56 -20.37 0.45 -8.58
N ARG A 57 -19.40 0.72 -7.71
CA ARG A 57 -19.40 0.20 -6.32
C ARG A 57 -20.09 1.10 -5.31
N ARG A 58 -20.51 2.29 -5.70
CA ARG A 58 -21.12 3.29 -4.81
C ARG A 58 -22.24 2.71 -3.94
N ASN A 59 -23.15 1.95 -4.52
CA ASN A 59 -24.29 1.38 -3.82
C ASN A 59 -23.87 0.26 -2.86
N THR A 60 -22.91 -0.58 -3.27
CA THR A 60 -22.38 -1.67 -2.45
C THR A 60 -21.58 -1.14 -1.26
N ILE A 61 -20.79 -0.10 -1.46
CA ILE A 61 -20.00 0.55 -0.40
C ILE A 61 -20.94 1.23 0.61
N ALA A 62 -21.93 1.97 0.16
CA ALA A 62 -22.92 2.61 1.01
C ALA A 62 -23.73 1.60 1.86
N GLU A 63 -24.07 0.47 1.28
CA GLU A 63 -24.79 -0.59 1.99
C GLU A 63 -23.89 -1.30 3.01
N GLN A 64 -22.63 -1.54 2.68
CA GLN A 64 -21.66 -2.11 3.61
C GLN A 64 -21.37 -1.16 4.77
N GLU A 65 -21.21 0.15 4.53
CA GLU A 65 -21.05 1.14 5.58
C GLU A 65 -22.28 1.22 6.48
N ARG A 66 -23.49 1.18 5.91
CA ARG A 66 -24.72 1.15 6.67
C ARG A 66 -24.80 -0.10 7.56
N LYS A 67 -24.48 -1.28 7.03
CA LYS A 67 -24.42 -2.53 7.81
C LYS A 67 -23.35 -2.44 8.92
N ARG A 68 -22.17 -1.89 8.63
CA ARG A 68 -21.13 -1.69 9.64
C ARG A 68 -21.57 -0.72 10.75
N ARG A 69 -22.25 0.37 10.43
CA ARG A 69 -22.77 1.33 11.43
C ARG A 69 -23.84 0.70 12.34
N VAL A 70 -24.67 -0.17 11.80
CA VAL A 70 -25.75 -0.84 12.55
C VAL A 70 -25.21 -1.98 13.42
N THR A 71 -24.23 -2.75 12.93
CA THR A 71 -23.75 -3.95 13.63
C THR A 71 -22.62 -3.66 14.62
N GLN A 72 -21.86 -2.60 14.42
CA GLN A 72 -20.68 -2.27 15.23
C GLN A 72 -20.71 -0.79 15.60
N GLY A 73 -21.21 -0.46 16.76
CA GLY A 73 -21.16 0.92 17.28
C GLY A 73 -19.77 1.55 17.40
N LYS A 74 -18.71 0.91 16.87
CA LYS A 74 -17.34 1.43 16.74
C LYS A 74 -16.71 0.93 15.46
N PRO A 75 -16.02 1.79 14.69
CA PRO A 75 -15.25 1.33 13.53
C PRO A 75 -14.12 0.41 14.01
N SER A 76 -14.12 -0.82 13.53
CA SER A 76 -13.09 -1.82 13.84
C SER A 76 -12.60 -2.48 12.56
N ILE A 77 -11.30 -2.78 12.50
CA ILE A 77 -10.70 -3.60 11.45
C ILE A 77 -10.45 -4.98 12.04
N THR A 78 -10.94 -6.01 11.34
CA THR A 78 -10.60 -7.40 11.66
C THR A 78 -9.33 -7.76 10.90
N LEU A 79 -8.26 -8.04 11.62
CA LEU A 79 -7.03 -8.58 11.05
C LEU A 79 -7.23 -10.04 10.65
N GLY A 80 -6.42 -10.55 9.72
CA GLY A 80 -6.53 -11.91 9.18
C GLY A 80 -6.45 -13.05 10.22
N ASN A 81 -6.01 -12.73 11.44
CA ASN A 81 -5.99 -13.64 12.60
C ASN A 81 -7.26 -13.53 13.49
N GLY A 82 -8.31 -12.85 13.03
CA GLY A 82 -9.55 -12.66 13.78
C GLY A 82 -9.49 -11.59 14.89
N ALA A 83 -8.34 -10.95 15.10
CA ALA A 83 -8.21 -9.89 16.10
C ALA A 83 -8.96 -8.62 15.63
N ILE A 84 -9.87 -8.14 16.45
CA ILE A 84 -10.62 -6.90 16.21
C ILE A 84 -9.81 -5.74 16.79
N VAL A 85 -9.28 -4.89 15.92
CA VAL A 85 -8.61 -3.65 16.32
C VAL A 85 -9.59 -2.50 16.18
N ALA A 86 -9.96 -1.90 17.33
CA ALA A 86 -10.74 -0.68 17.32
C ALA A 86 -9.93 0.44 16.65
N MET A 87 -10.46 1.04 15.61
CA MET A 87 -9.85 2.24 15.03
C MET A 87 -9.94 3.39 16.04
N PRO A 88 -8.86 4.15 16.23
CA PRO A 88 -8.94 5.39 16.96
C PRO A 88 -10.02 6.26 16.30
N LYS A 89 -10.88 6.91 17.12
CA LYS A 89 -11.83 7.90 16.61
C LYS A 89 -11.02 9.03 15.95
N TRP A 90 -10.93 9.00 14.65
CA TRP A 90 -10.43 10.15 13.90
C TRP A 90 -11.49 11.25 13.97
N THR A 91 -11.21 12.27 14.76
CA THR A 91 -12.08 13.44 14.92
C THR A 91 -11.83 14.49 13.80
N GLY A 92 -10.94 14.19 12.87
CA GLY A 92 -10.59 15.07 11.75
C GLY A 92 -11.61 15.01 10.61
N ASN A 93 -11.77 16.13 9.90
CA ASN A 93 -12.55 16.18 8.67
C ASN A 93 -11.96 15.19 7.65
N PRO A 94 -12.72 14.23 7.12
CA PRO A 94 -12.22 13.20 6.21
C PRO A 94 -11.58 13.79 4.94
N ILE A 95 -12.04 14.94 4.49
CA ILE A 95 -11.48 15.64 3.33
C ILE A 95 -10.06 16.12 3.63
N VAL A 96 -9.83 16.75 4.79
CA VAL A 96 -8.50 17.22 5.19
C VAL A 96 -7.52 16.06 5.31
N VAL A 97 -7.95 14.97 5.92
CA VAL A 97 -7.13 13.76 6.06
C VAL A 97 -6.76 13.19 4.69
N SER A 98 -7.73 13.08 3.78
CA SER A 98 -7.49 12.56 2.43
C SER A 98 -6.52 13.45 1.63
N ILE A 99 -6.67 14.76 1.73
CA ILE A 99 -5.76 15.72 1.07
C ILE A 99 -4.35 15.59 1.64
N THR A 100 -4.21 15.54 2.97
CA THR A 100 -2.91 15.41 3.63
C THR A 100 -2.23 14.09 3.24
N CYS A 101 -2.95 12.97 3.28
CA CYS A 101 -2.43 11.68 2.83
C CYS A 101 -2.03 11.71 1.35
N GLY A 102 -2.81 12.38 0.49
CA GLY A 102 -2.50 12.54 -0.93
C GLY A 102 -1.20 13.32 -1.16
N ILE A 103 -1.01 14.43 -0.45
CA ILE A 103 0.21 15.24 -0.53
C ILE A 103 1.42 14.43 -0.06
N VAL A 104 1.33 13.75 1.09
CA VAL A 104 2.42 12.92 1.62
C VAL A 104 2.76 11.79 0.65
N LEU A 105 1.76 11.11 0.09
CA LEU A 105 1.96 10.03 -0.86
C LEU A 105 2.60 10.53 -2.16
N PHE A 106 2.15 11.67 -2.69
CA PHE A 106 2.72 12.28 -3.88
C PHE A 106 4.19 12.66 -3.66
N THR A 107 4.50 13.30 -2.52
CA THR A 107 5.87 13.67 -2.16
C THR A 107 6.77 12.45 -2.04
N ALA A 108 6.33 11.42 -1.31
CA ALA A 108 7.08 10.18 -1.15
C ALA A 108 7.33 9.48 -2.50
N SER A 109 6.32 9.42 -3.36
CA SER A 109 6.45 8.83 -4.70
C SER A 109 7.38 9.64 -5.60
N THR A 110 7.36 10.96 -5.49
CA THR A 110 8.28 11.83 -6.25
C THR A 110 9.73 11.61 -5.82
N VAL A 111 9.99 11.57 -4.52
CA VAL A 111 11.34 11.25 -3.99
C VAL A 111 11.79 9.86 -4.45
N GLN A 112 10.90 8.87 -4.44
CA GLN A 112 11.19 7.54 -4.95
C GLN A 112 11.54 7.56 -6.44
N GLN A 113 10.84 8.35 -7.26
CA GLN A 113 11.13 8.48 -8.69
C GLN A 113 12.50 9.11 -8.96
N TYR A 114 12.90 10.11 -8.18
CA TYR A 114 14.27 10.62 -8.24
C TYR A 114 15.29 9.55 -7.86
N GLY A 115 15.01 8.74 -6.84
CA GLY A 115 15.85 7.60 -6.48
C GLY A 115 16.01 6.59 -7.62
N ILE A 116 14.94 6.31 -8.36
CA ILE A 116 14.97 5.44 -9.55
C ILE A 116 15.82 6.06 -10.66
N LEU A 117 15.63 7.35 -10.93
CA LEU A 117 16.39 8.08 -11.95
C LEU A 117 17.90 8.00 -11.67
N TYR A 118 18.32 8.28 -10.44
CA TYR A 118 19.74 8.24 -10.07
C TYR A 118 20.32 6.82 -9.98
N SER A 119 19.51 5.83 -9.63
CA SER A 119 19.99 4.43 -9.55
C SER A 119 20.15 3.77 -10.93
N GLY A 120 19.38 4.20 -11.93
CA GLY A 120 19.35 3.63 -13.27
C GLY A 120 19.01 2.14 -13.34
N SER A 121 18.55 1.54 -12.22
CA SER A 121 18.31 0.10 -12.11
C SER A 121 16.99 -0.21 -11.44
N ALA A 122 16.12 -0.93 -12.16
CA ALA A 122 14.84 -1.40 -11.64
C ALA A 122 15.04 -2.37 -10.47
N GLY A 123 16.05 -3.23 -10.54
CA GLY A 123 16.37 -4.17 -9.47
C GLY A 123 16.77 -3.49 -8.17
N ARG A 124 17.70 -2.53 -8.23
CA ARG A 124 18.12 -1.76 -7.04
C ARG A 124 16.95 -0.99 -6.42
N SER A 125 16.16 -0.36 -7.24
CA SER A 125 15.00 0.42 -6.78
C SER A 125 13.92 -0.46 -6.16
N GLY A 126 13.64 -1.61 -6.77
CA GLY A 126 12.74 -2.62 -6.22
C GLY A 126 13.23 -3.15 -4.88
N PHE A 127 14.52 -3.46 -4.77
CA PHE A 127 15.15 -3.95 -3.55
C PHE A 127 15.05 -2.92 -2.41
N ILE A 128 15.43 -1.68 -2.65
CA ILE A 128 15.33 -0.60 -1.64
C ILE A 128 13.87 -0.37 -1.24
N THR A 129 12.95 -0.42 -2.21
CA THR A 129 11.52 -0.29 -1.90
C THR A 129 11.04 -1.45 -1.03
N ALA A 130 11.46 -2.68 -1.31
CA ALA A 130 11.08 -3.84 -0.51
C ALA A 130 11.55 -3.75 0.97
N LEU A 131 12.55 -2.90 1.27
CA LEU A 131 13.00 -2.64 2.64
C LEU A 131 11.87 -2.10 3.55
N TYR A 132 10.80 -1.51 2.99
CA TYR A 132 9.64 -1.09 3.79
C TYR A 132 8.97 -2.26 4.52
N ILE A 133 9.11 -3.49 4.02
CA ILE A 133 8.57 -4.70 4.68
C ILE A 133 9.18 -4.86 6.08
N VAL A 134 10.47 -4.53 6.21
CA VAL A 134 11.18 -4.53 7.49
C VAL A 134 10.90 -3.27 8.30
N MET A 135 10.88 -2.11 7.64
CA MET A 135 10.69 -0.82 8.30
C MET A 135 9.29 -0.66 8.89
N THR A 136 8.27 -1.20 8.24
CA THR A 136 6.87 -1.06 8.70
C THR A 136 6.63 -1.62 10.10
N PRO A 137 7.00 -2.87 10.44
CA PRO A 137 6.81 -3.38 11.80
C PRO A 137 7.70 -2.68 12.83
N LEU A 138 8.91 -2.24 12.45
CA LEU A 138 9.78 -1.46 13.33
C LEU A 138 9.16 -0.11 13.68
N LEU A 139 8.66 0.62 12.70
CA LEU A 139 7.95 1.88 12.91
C LEU A 139 6.66 1.68 13.72
N ALA A 140 5.92 0.62 13.45
CA ALA A 140 4.73 0.28 14.22
C ALA A 140 5.07 -0.01 15.70
N PHE A 141 6.18 -0.67 15.97
CA PHE A 141 6.65 -0.90 17.33
C PHE A 141 7.02 0.41 18.04
N VAL A 142 7.81 1.28 17.38
CA VAL A 142 8.30 2.53 17.96
C VAL A 142 7.16 3.54 18.15
N ILE A 143 6.34 3.76 17.12
CA ILE A 143 5.30 4.81 17.11
C ILE A 143 4.06 4.38 17.88
N LEU A 144 3.57 3.17 17.66
CA LEU A 144 2.35 2.69 18.31
C LEU A 144 2.61 2.00 19.66
N ARG A 145 3.88 1.81 20.04
CA ARG A 145 4.30 1.09 21.26
C ARG A 145 3.57 -0.25 21.47
N ARG A 146 3.18 -0.91 20.36
CA ARG A 146 2.54 -2.21 20.42
C ARG A 146 3.58 -3.31 20.46
N ARG A 147 3.33 -4.33 21.27
CA ARG A 147 4.19 -5.52 21.31
C ARG A 147 4.14 -6.22 19.96
N VAL A 148 5.29 -6.38 19.33
CA VAL A 148 5.42 -7.11 18.06
C VAL A 148 5.34 -8.59 18.36
N HIS A 149 4.48 -9.31 17.66
CA HIS A 149 4.36 -10.76 17.81
C HIS A 149 5.66 -11.43 17.33
N LEU A 150 6.07 -12.51 18.01
CA LEU A 150 7.29 -13.25 17.66
C LEU A 150 7.32 -13.67 16.17
N SER A 151 6.17 -14.03 15.62
CA SER A 151 6.01 -14.35 14.19
C SER A 151 6.46 -13.22 13.26
N VAL A 152 6.22 -11.97 13.62
CA VAL A 152 6.63 -10.80 12.82
C VAL A 152 8.16 -10.63 12.86
N ILE A 153 8.77 -10.85 14.03
CA ILE A 153 10.22 -10.78 14.18
C ILE A 153 10.90 -11.85 13.33
N ILE A 154 10.38 -13.07 13.35
CA ILE A 154 10.89 -14.18 12.52
C ILE A 154 10.76 -13.85 11.02
N SER A 155 9.59 -13.33 10.60
CA SER A 155 9.37 -12.94 9.20
C SER A 155 10.31 -11.84 8.74
N VAL A 156 10.57 -10.84 9.60
CA VAL A 156 11.54 -9.77 9.32
C VAL A 156 12.96 -10.34 9.20
N ALA A 157 13.37 -11.24 10.10
CA ALA A 157 14.68 -11.87 10.05
C ALA A 157 14.87 -12.67 8.74
N ILE A 158 13.88 -13.47 8.36
CA ILE A 158 13.91 -14.23 7.10
C ILE A 158 13.98 -13.28 5.89
N SER A 159 13.21 -12.18 5.92
CA SER A 159 13.25 -11.17 4.84
C SER A 159 14.63 -10.52 4.72
N VAL A 160 15.26 -10.16 5.84
CA VAL A 160 16.62 -9.58 5.83
C VAL A 160 17.64 -10.56 5.27
N ILE A 161 17.56 -11.84 5.64
CA ILE A 161 18.43 -12.89 5.09
C ILE A 161 18.21 -13.03 3.57
N GLY A 162 16.95 -13.05 3.13
CA GLY A 162 16.62 -13.13 1.71
C GLY A 162 17.04 -11.90 0.91
N PHE A 163 17.19 -10.73 1.55
CA PHE A 163 17.76 -9.55 0.92
C PHE A 163 19.28 -9.58 0.79
N TYR A 164 19.96 -10.33 1.62
CA TYR A 164 21.42 -10.42 1.60
C TYR A 164 21.94 -11.49 0.62
N LEU A 165 21.14 -12.50 0.30
CA LEU A 165 21.45 -13.55 -0.67
C LEU A 165 21.16 -13.13 -2.11
#